data_ec32cbfe1807de92baaf42fab50059b8
#
_entry.id   ec32cbfe1807de92baaf42fab50059b8
#
_cell.length_a   1.000
_cell.length_b   1.000
_cell.length_c   1.000
_cell.angle_alpha   90.00
_cell.angle_beta   90.00
_cell.angle_gamma   90.00
#
_symmetry.space_group_name_H-M   'P 1'
#
loop_
_entity.id
_entity.type
_entity.pdbx_description
1 polymer ?
#
loop_
_entity_poly.entity_id
_entity_poly.type
_entity_poly.pdbx_seq_one_letter_code
_entity_poly.pdbx_strand_id
1 'polypeptide(L)'
;MGRAWSGVFSKIQRSIITQAASMLRPGGMMLYSTCTFDPSENEQTIEYLLEEYPEFEICEMAGYEGFAPGMPEVTDSKNPNLAKTVRIFPHRMEGEGHYLALLKKGEGSPIALKEKDSKKGGKLPEELEEFFRNVSWKPEASRLDIHGERVYYMPKGLPKLNGVRFLRTGLLLGELKKKRFEPSQAFAMSLKKEEYANILDLSVQDERVIKYLKGETLDVEDLVSRKEKGW
;
A
#
# COMPACT_ATOMS: atom_id res chain seq x y z
N MET A 1 15.97 -28.44 14.62
CA MET A 1 14.82 -28.35 13.71
C MET A 1 14.84 -27.15 12.74
N GLY A 2 15.65 -26.09 12.96
CA GLY A 2 15.59 -24.85 12.16
C GLY A 2 16.16 -24.90 10.74
N ARG A 3 17.22 -25.63 10.47
CA ARG A 3 17.93 -25.54 9.18
C ARG A 3 17.23 -26.16 7.95
N ALA A 4 16.29 -27.07 8.13
CA ALA A 4 15.56 -27.67 7.00
C ALA A 4 14.51 -26.72 6.40
N TRP A 5 13.97 -25.81 7.18
CA TRP A 5 12.93 -24.89 6.74
C TRP A 5 13.49 -23.64 6.05
N SER A 6 14.68 -23.12 6.44
CA SER A 6 15.28 -21.95 5.80
C SER A 6 15.58 -22.19 4.33
N GLY A 7 16.05 -23.37 3.96
CA GLY A 7 16.28 -23.76 2.57
C GLY A 7 15.01 -23.86 1.70
N VAL A 8 13.84 -24.06 2.32
CA VAL A 8 12.54 -24.04 1.61
C VAL A 8 12.09 -22.59 1.40
N PHE A 9 12.16 -21.77 2.44
CA PHE A 9 11.72 -20.39 2.35
C PHE A 9 12.59 -19.56 1.42
N SER A 10 13.92 -19.72 1.45
CA SER A 10 14.81 -19.01 0.52
C SER A 10 14.52 -19.33 -0.96
N LYS A 11 14.15 -20.57 -1.29
CA LYS A 11 13.72 -20.93 -2.66
C LYS A 11 12.44 -20.23 -3.07
N ILE A 12 11.45 -20.17 -2.17
CA ILE A 12 10.18 -19.47 -2.42
C ILE A 12 10.44 -17.97 -2.59
N GLN A 13 11.27 -17.37 -1.73
CA GLN A 13 11.62 -15.96 -1.80
C GLN A 13 12.36 -15.62 -3.10
N ARG A 14 13.30 -16.47 -3.56
CA ARG A 14 13.97 -16.30 -4.86
C ARG A 14 12.97 -16.32 -6.02
N SER A 15 11.99 -17.22 -5.99
CA SER A 15 10.92 -17.24 -7.00
C SER A 15 10.06 -15.97 -6.97
N ILE A 16 9.71 -15.49 -5.78
CA ILE A 16 8.88 -14.28 -5.62
C ILE A 16 9.64 -13.02 -6.06
N ILE A 17 10.91 -12.86 -5.64
CA ILE A 17 11.70 -11.68 -5.98
C ILE A 17 11.99 -11.62 -7.48
N THR A 18 12.20 -12.76 -8.15
CA THR A 18 12.33 -12.87 -9.60
C THR A 18 11.09 -12.37 -10.33
N GLN A 19 9.90 -12.79 -9.87
CA GLN A 19 8.64 -12.30 -10.43
C GLN A 19 8.46 -10.80 -10.19
N ALA A 20 8.74 -10.31 -8.98
CA ALA A 20 8.67 -8.89 -8.66
C ALA A 20 9.62 -8.06 -9.53
N ALA A 21 10.85 -8.52 -9.73
CA ALA A 21 11.84 -7.89 -10.61
C ALA A 21 11.34 -7.77 -12.07
N SER A 22 10.69 -8.83 -12.58
CA SER A 22 10.11 -8.81 -13.93
C SER A 22 8.95 -7.84 -14.08
N MET A 23 8.22 -7.55 -13.00
CA MET A 23 7.09 -6.62 -12.98
C MET A 23 7.52 -5.16 -12.90
N LEU A 24 8.75 -4.88 -12.45
CA LEU A 24 9.25 -3.51 -12.35
C LEU A 24 9.50 -2.92 -13.74
N ARG A 25 9.04 -1.67 -13.90
CA ARG A 25 9.40 -0.85 -15.05
C ARG A 25 10.89 -0.46 -14.98
N PRO A 26 11.54 -0.17 -16.13
CA PRO A 26 12.86 0.48 -16.13
C PRO A 26 12.86 1.72 -15.24
N GLY A 27 13.92 1.94 -14.48
CA GLY A 27 14.01 3.00 -13.47
C GLY A 27 13.17 2.80 -12.21
N GLY A 28 12.36 1.73 -12.14
CA GLY A 28 11.52 1.42 -10.98
C GLY A 28 12.32 0.96 -9.77
N MET A 29 11.76 1.16 -8.59
CA MET A 29 12.36 0.77 -7.31
C MET A 29 11.54 -0.31 -6.62
N MET A 30 12.21 -1.18 -5.86
CA MET A 30 11.62 -2.26 -5.08
C MET A 30 12.28 -2.31 -3.71
N LEU A 31 11.48 -2.39 -2.66
CA LEU A 31 11.96 -2.69 -1.32
C LEU A 31 11.72 -4.19 -1.03
N TYR A 32 12.80 -4.91 -0.77
CA TYR A 32 12.75 -6.27 -0.26
C TYR A 32 12.91 -6.24 1.26
N SER A 33 12.08 -6.98 1.99
CA SER A 33 12.18 -7.04 3.45
C SER A 33 11.84 -8.43 3.98
N THR A 34 12.49 -8.81 5.06
CA THR A 34 12.20 -10.03 5.83
C THR A 34 12.22 -9.72 7.33
N CYS A 35 11.63 -10.61 8.12
CA CYS A 35 11.71 -10.57 9.59
C CYS A 35 12.62 -11.69 10.15
N THR A 36 13.56 -12.20 9.35
CA THR A 36 14.51 -13.23 9.76
C THR A 36 15.94 -12.68 9.80
N PHE A 37 16.82 -13.36 10.54
CA PHE A 37 18.25 -13.08 10.56
C PHE A 37 19.06 -14.05 9.67
N ASP A 38 18.39 -15.01 9.03
CA ASP A 38 19.06 -16.02 8.20
C ASP A 38 19.61 -15.38 6.91
N PRO A 39 20.94 -15.46 6.68
CA PRO A 39 21.56 -14.91 5.47
C PRO A 39 21.00 -15.49 4.17
N SER A 40 20.54 -16.76 4.18
CA SER A 40 19.98 -17.40 2.99
C SER A 40 18.68 -16.75 2.50
N GLU A 41 17.96 -16.14 3.43
CA GLU A 41 16.73 -15.39 3.16
C GLU A 41 16.98 -13.89 2.95
N ASN A 42 18.16 -13.41 3.29
CA ASN A 42 18.56 -12.00 3.27
C ASN A 42 19.58 -11.72 2.16
N GLU A 43 20.85 -11.52 2.51
CA GLU A 43 21.91 -11.13 1.56
C GLU A 43 22.07 -12.12 0.42
N GLN A 44 21.98 -13.43 0.66
CA GLN A 44 22.11 -14.45 -0.41
C GLN A 44 20.91 -14.43 -1.38
N THR A 45 19.73 -13.99 -0.94
CA THR A 45 18.59 -13.79 -1.84
C THR A 45 18.78 -12.53 -2.70
N ILE A 46 19.37 -11.48 -2.15
CA ILE A 46 19.70 -10.26 -2.92
C ILE A 46 20.86 -10.55 -3.89
N GLU A 47 21.90 -11.26 -3.45
CA GLU A 47 22.99 -11.70 -4.33
C GLU A 47 22.46 -12.48 -5.53
N TYR A 48 21.60 -13.48 -5.30
CA TYR A 48 20.93 -14.24 -6.35
C TYR A 48 20.18 -13.34 -7.33
N LEU A 49 19.46 -12.33 -6.83
CA LEU A 49 18.75 -11.39 -7.71
C LEU A 49 19.71 -10.59 -8.60
N LEU A 50 20.81 -10.10 -8.03
CA LEU A 50 21.80 -9.30 -8.78
C LEU A 50 22.56 -10.15 -9.83
N GLU A 51 22.73 -11.44 -9.59
CA GLU A 51 23.30 -12.39 -10.56
C GLU A 51 22.35 -12.68 -11.73
N GLU A 52 21.06 -12.91 -11.43
CA GLU A 52 20.04 -13.21 -12.44
C GLU A 52 19.60 -11.95 -13.22
N TYR A 53 19.67 -10.78 -12.60
CA TYR A 53 19.23 -9.49 -13.15
C TYR A 53 20.30 -8.41 -12.95
N PRO A 54 21.37 -8.41 -13.77
CA PRO A 54 22.50 -7.48 -13.63
C PRO A 54 22.11 -6.00 -13.79
N GLU A 55 20.93 -5.72 -14.33
CA GLU A 55 20.40 -4.35 -14.44
C GLU A 55 19.91 -3.78 -13.10
N PHE A 56 19.88 -4.57 -12.03
CA PHE A 56 19.52 -4.06 -10.71
C PHE A 56 20.73 -3.57 -9.93
N GLU A 57 20.52 -2.50 -9.18
CA GLU A 57 21.49 -1.99 -8.22
C GLU A 57 20.87 -1.87 -6.82
N ILE A 58 21.72 -1.99 -5.78
CA ILE A 58 21.29 -1.71 -4.41
C ILE A 58 21.44 -0.21 -4.15
N CYS A 59 20.34 0.42 -3.78
CA CYS A 59 20.33 1.81 -3.36
C CYS A 59 20.65 1.93 -1.87
N GLU A 60 21.40 2.95 -1.50
CA GLU A 60 21.61 3.29 -0.12
C GLU A 60 20.33 3.87 0.50
N MET A 61 20.00 3.46 1.70
CA MET A 61 18.88 4.00 2.46
C MET A 61 19.38 5.03 3.45
N ALA A 62 18.59 6.08 3.69
CA ALA A 62 18.91 7.06 4.71
C ALA A 62 19.15 6.38 6.07
N GLY A 63 20.24 6.72 6.73
CA GLY A 63 20.58 6.17 8.04
C GLY A 63 19.51 6.50 9.07
N TYR A 64 19.19 5.55 9.92
CA TYR A 64 18.33 5.70 11.08
C TYR A 64 19.02 5.11 12.30
N GLU A 65 18.77 5.66 13.47
CA GLU A 65 19.36 5.15 14.72
C GLU A 65 18.99 3.67 14.91
N GLY A 66 19.99 2.83 15.16
CA GLY A 66 19.84 1.38 15.29
C GLY A 66 20.02 0.57 14.00
N PHE A 67 20.07 1.21 12.82
CA PHE A 67 20.39 0.50 11.57
C PHE A 67 21.82 -0.02 11.58
N ALA A 68 21.98 -1.28 11.16
CA ALA A 68 23.28 -1.90 10.90
C ALA A 68 23.40 -2.21 9.40
N PRO A 69 24.61 -2.16 8.82
CA PRO A 69 24.82 -2.54 7.43
C PRO A 69 24.56 -4.04 7.22
N GLY A 70 24.21 -4.41 5.99
CA GLY A 70 24.20 -5.82 5.58
C GLY A 70 25.60 -6.44 5.67
N MET A 71 25.65 -7.74 5.55
CA MET A 71 26.82 -8.58 5.80
C MET A 71 27.33 -9.26 4.50
N PRO A 72 28.16 -8.59 3.67
CA PRO A 72 28.69 -9.20 2.43
C PRO A 72 29.44 -10.52 2.68
N GLU A 73 30.08 -10.67 3.83
CA GLU A 73 30.87 -11.83 4.21
C GLU A 73 30.09 -13.14 4.33
N VAL A 74 28.74 -13.06 4.42
CA VAL A 74 27.87 -14.26 4.48
C VAL A 74 27.41 -14.75 3.11
N THR A 75 27.88 -14.13 2.03
CA THR A 75 27.58 -14.49 0.64
C THR A 75 28.81 -15.04 -0.08
N ASP A 76 28.58 -15.72 -1.20
CA ASP A 76 29.65 -16.33 -1.97
C ASP A 76 30.51 -15.29 -2.69
N SER A 77 29.89 -14.27 -3.29
CA SER A 77 30.58 -13.21 -4.03
C SER A 77 31.27 -12.21 -3.13
N LYS A 78 30.81 -12.07 -1.87
CA LYS A 78 31.22 -11.01 -0.93
C LYS A 78 31.09 -9.60 -1.53
N ASN A 79 30.06 -9.41 -2.37
CA ASN A 79 29.81 -8.16 -3.04
C ASN A 79 29.67 -7.00 -2.01
N PRO A 80 30.59 -6.01 -2.02
CA PRO A 80 30.60 -4.95 -1.03
C PRO A 80 29.34 -4.07 -1.07
N ASN A 81 28.60 -4.05 -2.19
CA ASN A 81 27.34 -3.31 -2.27
C ASN A 81 26.24 -3.89 -1.37
N LEU A 82 26.35 -5.15 -0.94
CA LEU A 82 25.43 -5.72 0.05
C LEU A 82 25.50 -5.00 1.41
N ALA A 83 26.58 -4.31 1.72
CA ALA A 83 26.66 -3.46 2.91
C ALA A 83 25.69 -2.26 2.87
N LYS A 84 25.15 -1.88 1.69
CA LYS A 84 24.10 -0.85 1.56
C LYS A 84 22.71 -1.34 2.01
N THR A 85 22.52 -2.64 2.18
CA THR A 85 21.31 -3.19 2.79
C THR A 85 21.32 -2.94 4.28
N VAL A 86 20.18 -3.08 4.93
CA VAL A 86 20.03 -2.75 6.36
C VAL A 86 19.61 -3.98 7.14
N ARG A 87 20.25 -4.19 8.28
CA ARG A 87 19.83 -5.12 9.32
C ARG A 87 19.35 -4.35 10.55
N ILE A 88 18.18 -4.70 11.04
CA ILE A 88 17.58 -4.14 12.24
C ILE A 88 17.60 -5.22 13.31
N PHE A 89 18.25 -4.92 14.45
CA PHE A 89 18.38 -5.86 15.54
C PHE A 89 17.62 -5.36 16.78
N PRO A 90 16.86 -6.23 17.48
CA PRO A 90 16.08 -5.85 18.66
C PRO A 90 16.92 -5.27 19.82
N HIS A 91 18.21 -5.61 19.87
CA HIS A 91 19.12 -5.06 20.89
C HIS A 91 19.65 -3.66 20.58
N ARG A 92 19.35 -3.13 19.36
CA ARG A 92 19.79 -1.79 18.93
C ARG A 92 18.65 -0.80 18.82
N MET A 93 17.42 -1.29 18.66
CA MET A 93 16.23 -0.45 18.62
C MET A 93 15.01 -1.24 19.05
N GLU A 94 14.02 -0.58 19.61
CA GLU A 94 12.76 -1.20 20.00
C GLU A 94 12.00 -1.72 18.79
N GLY A 95 11.55 -2.96 18.86
CA GLY A 95 10.77 -3.63 17.81
C GLY A 95 11.28 -5.02 17.48
N GLU A 96 10.73 -5.58 16.41
CA GLU A 96 11.17 -6.85 15.85
C GLU A 96 12.40 -6.67 14.96
N GLY A 97 13.16 -7.75 14.76
CA GLY A 97 14.28 -7.74 13.81
C GLY A 97 13.80 -7.73 12.36
N HIS A 98 14.48 -6.98 11.51
CA HIS A 98 14.21 -6.92 10.08
C HIS A 98 15.48 -6.88 9.24
N TYR A 99 15.34 -7.29 8.00
CA TYR A 99 16.29 -7.03 6.93
C TYR A 99 15.61 -6.22 5.83
N LEU A 100 16.30 -5.21 5.29
CA LEU A 100 15.80 -4.34 4.22
C LEU A 100 16.84 -4.22 3.11
N ALA A 101 16.39 -4.33 1.86
CA ALA A 101 17.20 -4.04 0.68
C ALA A 101 16.38 -3.18 -0.30
N LEU A 102 16.84 -1.97 -0.54
CA LEU A 102 16.26 -1.07 -1.53
C LEU A 102 16.96 -1.29 -2.87
N LEU A 103 16.22 -1.68 -3.88
CA LEU A 103 16.71 -2.05 -5.20
C LEU A 103 16.14 -1.13 -6.27
N LYS A 104 16.95 -0.75 -7.24
CA LYS A 104 16.53 0.02 -8.40
C LYS A 104 16.84 -0.75 -9.67
N LYS A 105 15.88 -0.82 -10.59
CA LYS A 105 16.08 -1.35 -11.93
C LYS A 105 16.69 -0.30 -12.82
N GLY A 106 17.67 -0.68 -13.64
CA GLY A 106 18.31 0.21 -14.61
C GLY A 106 17.31 0.91 -15.53
N GLU A 107 17.74 2.01 -16.12
CA GLU A 107 16.95 2.78 -17.06
C GLU A 107 16.75 1.99 -18.37
N GLY A 108 15.64 2.23 -19.05
CA GLY A 108 15.29 1.57 -20.30
C GLY A 108 14.07 2.21 -20.95
N SER A 109 13.67 1.72 -22.10
CA SER A 109 12.48 2.24 -22.77
C SER A 109 11.22 1.93 -21.96
N PRO A 110 10.34 2.91 -21.71
CA PRO A 110 9.08 2.68 -21.02
C PRO A 110 8.23 1.68 -21.80
N ILE A 111 7.68 0.69 -21.11
CA ILE A 111 6.67 -0.19 -21.69
C ILE A 111 5.36 0.61 -21.79
N ALA A 112 4.89 0.85 -23.03
CA ALA A 112 3.60 1.48 -23.24
C ALA A 112 2.48 0.55 -22.74
N LEU A 113 1.85 0.89 -21.63
CA LEU A 113 0.66 0.20 -21.15
C LEU A 113 -0.53 0.66 -22.00
N LYS A 114 -1.29 -0.29 -22.54
CA LYS A 114 -2.59 0.02 -23.18
C LYS A 114 -3.54 0.46 -22.07
N GLU A 115 -3.90 1.73 -22.09
CA GLU A 115 -4.93 2.25 -21.19
C GLU A 115 -6.27 1.54 -21.43
N LYS A 116 -7.04 1.37 -20.36
CA LYS A 116 -8.42 0.93 -20.47
C LYS A 116 -9.20 2.09 -21.09
N ASP A 117 -9.85 1.86 -22.24
CA ASP A 117 -10.84 2.81 -22.76
C ASP A 117 -11.82 3.11 -21.63
N SER A 118 -11.91 4.37 -21.23
CA SER A 118 -12.89 4.80 -20.23
C SER A 118 -14.29 4.41 -20.77
N LYS A 119 -15.03 3.61 -20.04
CA LYS A 119 -16.45 3.41 -20.32
C LYS A 119 -17.07 4.81 -20.39
N LYS A 120 -17.86 5.09 -21.44
CA LYS A 120 -18.66 6.33 -21.48
C LYS A 120 -19.37 6.45 -20.14
N GLY A 121 -19.12 7.54 -19.40
CA GLY A 121 -19.66 7.74 -18.08
C GLY A 121 -21.17 7.62 -18.12
N GLY A 122 -21.71 6.61 -17.44
CA GLY A 122 -23.14 6.48 -17.18
C GLY A 122 -23.59 7.53 -16.16
N LYS A 123 -24.92 7.65 -16.01
CA LYS A 123 -25.50 8.44 -14.92
C LYS A 123 -25.09 7.80 -13.59
N LEU A 124 -24.75 8.62 -12.60
CA LEU A 124 -24.50 8.14 -11.25
C LEU A 124 -25.78 7.52 -10.67
N PRO A 125 -25.68 6.47 -9.84
CA PRO A 125 -26.80 6.02 -9.01
C PRO A 125 -27.34 7.17 -8.15
N GLU A 126 -28.65 7.24 -7.99
CA GLU A 126 -29.30 8.35 -7.26
C GLU A 126 -28.79 8.46 -5.81
N GLU A 127 -28.61 7.34 -5.14
CA GLU A 127 -28.10 7.26 -3.77
C GLU A 127 -26.68 7.83 -3.66
N LEU A 128 -25.88 7.62 -4.69
CA LEU A 128 -24.52 8.16 -4.76
C LEU A 128 -24.55 9.67 -5.05
N GLU A 129 -25.42 10.14 -5.96
CA GLU A 129 -25.61 11.56 -6.23
C GLU A 129 -26.05 12.31 -4.97
N GLU A 130 -27.00 11.75 -4.21
CA GLU A 130 -27.49 12.34 -2.97
C GLU A 130 -26.37 12.49 -1.93
N PHE A 131 -25.59 11.43 -1.70
CA PHE A 131 -24.46 11.48 -0.78
C PHE A 131 -23.42 12.53 -1.20
N PHE A 132 -23.07 12.59 -2.48
CA PHE A 132 -22.08 13.53 -3.00
C PHE A 132 -22.53 14.99 -3.00
N ARG A 133 -23.78 15.32 -2.62
CA ARG A 133 -24.16 16.72 -2.36
C ARG A 133 -23.41 17.31 -1.18
N ASN A 134 -23.04 16.46 -0.21
CA ASN A 134 -22.30 16.86 1.00
C ASN A 134 -20.77 16.76 0.85
N VAL A 135 -20.29 16.36 -0.32
CA VAL A 135 -18.86 16.21 -0.61
C VAL A 135 -18.46 17.21 -1.68
N SER A 136 -17.44 18.04 -1.43
CA SER A 136 -16.97 19.03 -2.42
C SER A 136 -16.27 18.35 -3.59
N TRP A 137 -15.50 17.27 -3.32
CA TRP A 137 -14.93 16.44 -4.36
C TRP A 137 -16.02 15.66 -5.11
N LYS A 138 -15.92 15.60 -6.44
CA LYS A 138 -16.87 14.88 -7.29
C LYS A 138 -16.16 13.81 -8.10
N PRO A 139 -16.64 12.55 -8.07
CA PRO A 139 -16.06 11.48 -8.87
C PRO A 139 -16.39 11.65 -10.35
N GLU A 140 -15.42 11.39 -11.21
CA GLU A 140 -15.67 11.22 -12.63
C GLU A 140 -16.45 9.90 -12.86
N ALA A 141 -17.66 9.98 -13.39
CA ALA A 141 -18.53 8.81 -13.57
C ALA A 141 -17.89 7.69 -14.42
N SER A 142 -17.02 8.06 -15.37
CA SER A 142 -16.27 7.11 -16.21
C SER A 142 -15.26 6.26 -15.43
N ARG A 143 -14.89 6.68 -14.23
CA ARG A 143 -13.94 6.02 -13.34
C ARG A 143 -14.60 5.22 -12.22
N LEU A 144 -15.92 5.20 -12.17
CA LEU A 144 -16.64 4.36 -11.23
C LEU A 144 -16.73 2.92 -11.75
N ASP A 145 -16.44 1.99 -10.87
CA ASP A 145 -16.55 0.55 -11.12
C ASP A 145 -17.43 -0.07 -10.02
N ILE A 146 -18.61 -0.56 -10.41
CA ILE A 146 -19.60 -1.08 -9.48
C ILE A 146 -19.64 -2.60 -9.60
N HIS A 147 -19.35 -3.28 -8.51
CA HIS A 147 -19.39 -4.74 -8.38
C HIS A 147 -20.39 -5.15 -7.29
N GLY A 148 -21.57 -5.63 -7.71
CA GLY A 148 -22.67 -5.86 -6.79
C GLY A 148 -23.08 -4.54 -6.13
N GLU A 149 -23.00 -4.48 -4.80
CA GLU A 149 -23.28 -3.26 -4.04
C GLU A 149 -22.07 -2.32 -3.90
N ARG A 150 -20.87 -2.82 -4.14
CA ARG A 150 -19.62 -2.07 -3.88
C ARG A 150 -19.26 -1.12 -5.01
N VAL A 151 -18.97 0.11 -4.65
CA VAL A 151 -18.57 1.19 -5.58
C VAL A 151 -17.10 1.52 -5.39
N TYR A 152 -16.31 1.34 -6.44
CA TYR A 152 -14.88 1.67 -6.46
C TYR A 152 -14.62 2.86 -7.38
N TYR A 153 -13.68 3.70 -6.98
CA TYR A 153 -13.14 4.78 -7.82
C TYR A 153 -11.77 4.39 -8.35
N MET A 154 -11.69 4.24 -9.66
CA MET A 154 -10.53 3.71 -10.35
C MET A 154 -9.45 4.77 -10.57
N PRO A 155 -8.15 4.44 -10.45
CA PRO A 155 -7.07 5.35 -10.84
C PRO A 155 -7.10 5.61 -12.35
N LYS A 156 -6.58 6.77 -12.77
CA LYS A 156 -6.34 7.06 -14.20
C LYS A 156 -5.25 6.14 -14.74
N GLY A 157 -5.36 5.78 -16.03
CA GLY A 157 -4.32 4.98 -16.69
C GLY A 157 -4.27 3.51 -16.24
N LEU A 158 -5.31 3.00 -15.58
CA LEU A 158 -5.36 1.58 -15.23
C LEU A 158 -5.48 0.73 -16.50
N PRO A 159 -4.54 -0.22 -16.75
CA PRO A 159 -4.61 -1.08 -17.91
C PRO A 159 -5.80 -2.05 -17.84
N LYS A 160 -6.17 -2.65 -18.98
CA LYS A 160 -7.16 -3.73 -19.00
C LYS A 160 -6.63 -4.95 -18.21
N LEU A 161 -7.33 -5.31 -17.15
CA LEU A 161 -6.97 -6.43 -16.25
C LEU A 161 -7.75 -7.72 -16.65
N ASN A 162 -7.72 -8.07 -17.93
CA ASN A 162 -8.41 -9.27 -18.42
C ASN A 162 -7.75 -10.54 -17.86
N GLY A 163 -8.57 -11.45 -17.33
CA GLY A 163 -8.09 -12.73 -16.80
C GLY A 163 -7.35 -12.67 -15.46
N VAL A 164 -7.22 -11.49 -14.87
CA VAL A 164 -6.62 -11.33 -13.55
C VAL A 164 -7.68 -11.29 -12.46
N ARG A 165 -7.51 -12.10 -11.43
CA ARG A 165 -8.33 -12.00 -10.21
C ARG A 165 -7.76 -10.88 -9.32
N PHE A 166 -8.62 -9.99 -8.87
CA PHE A 166 -8.24 -8.92 -7.94
C PHE A 166 -9.30 -8.76 -6.85
N LEU A 167 -8.87 -8.36 -5.69
CA LEU A 167 -9.74 -8.08 -4.55
C LEU A 167 -10.27 -6.64 -4.57
N ARG A 168 -9.46 -5.72 -5.07
CA ARG A 168 -9.78 -4.29 -5.17
C ARG A 168 -9.19 -3.72 -6.45
N THR A 169 -9.94 -2.84 -7.10
CA THR A 169 -9.52 -2.19 -8.35
C THR A 169 -9.17 -0.71 -8.19
N GLY A 170 -9.47 -0.13 -7.04
CA GLY A 170 -9.25 1.27 -6.72
C GLY A 170 -9.69 1.59 -5.30
N LEU A 171 -10.00 2.86 -5.04
CA LEU A 171 -10.53 3.31 -3.76
C LEU A 171 -11.98 2.81 -3.60
N LEU A 172 -12.24 2.02 -2.57
CA LEU A 172 -13.61 1.68 -2.20
C LEU A 172 -14.30 2.93 -1.66
N LEU A 173 -15.27 3.45 -2.40
CA LEU A 173 -16.07 4.59 -1.94
C LEU A 173 -17.11 4.17 -0.90
N GLY A 174 -17.72 2.98 -1.06
CA GLY A 174 -18.74 2.48 -0.16
C GLY A 174 -19.62 1.44 -0.83
N GLU A 175 -20.80 1.24 -0.25
CA GLU A 175 -21.78 0.25 -0.72
C GLU A 175 -23.14 0.91 -1.00
N LEU A 176 -23.73 0.56 -2.15
CA LEU A 176 -25.11 0.92 -2.49
C LEU A 176 -26.06 -0.02 -1.73
N LYS A 177 -26.86 0.52 -0.85
CA LYS A 177 -27.93 -0.17 -0.15
C LYS A 177 -29.29 0.33 -0.65
N LYS A 178 -30.35 -0.35 -0.25
CA LYS A 178 -31.71 0.05 -0.63
C LYS A 178 -31.97 1.49 -0.16
N LYS A 179 -32.09 2.41 -1.11
CA LYS A 179 -32.37 3.85 -0.91
C LYS A 179 -31.29 4.61 -0.10
N ARG A 180 -30.06 4.16 -0.04
CA ARG A 180 -28.96 4.90 0.57
C ARG A 180 -27.61 4.43 0.07
N PHE A 181 -26.62 5.27 0.17
CA PHE A 181 -25.21 4.93 0.01
C PHE A 181 -24.56 4.89 1.39
N GLU A 182 -23.84 3.80 1.68
CA GLU A 182 -23.05 3.64 2.90
C GLU A 182 -21.57 3.85 2.54
N PRO A 183 -20.98 5.00 2.91
CA PRO A 183 -19.59 5.28 2.59
C PRO A 183 -18.64 4.39 3.40
N SER A 184 -17.47 4.14 2.84
CA SER A 184 -16.46 3.30 3.48
C SER A 184 -15.49 4.13 4.33
N GLN A 185 -14.88 3.50 5.33
CA GLN A 185 -13.79 4.08 6.10
C GLN A 185 -12.61 4.50 5.20
N ALA A 186 -12.29 3.72 4.15
CA ALA A 186 -11.23 4.05 3.22
C ALA A 186 -11.50 5.36 2.46
N PHE A 187 -12.77 5.61 2.13
CA PHE A 187 -13.17 6.87 1.51
C PHE A 187 -13.08 8.03 2.51
N ALA A 188 -13.57 7.85 3.74
CA ALA A 188 -13.45 8.87 4.78
C ALA A 188 -12.00 9.32 4.98
N MET A 189 -11.07 8.35 5.09
CA MET A 189 -9.64 8.60 5.27
C MET A 189 -8.95 9.25 4.06
N SER A 190 -9.58 9.23 2.88
CA SER A 190 -9.05 9.87 1.67
C SER A 190 -9.49 11.33 1.51
N LEU A 191 -10.52 11.75 2.24
CA LEU A 191 -11.05 13.13 2.21
C LEU A 191 -10.25 14.04 3.13
N LYS A 192 -10.11 15.29 2.70
CA LYS A 192 -9.65 16.37 3.57
C LYS A 192 -10.83 16.92 4.37
N LYS A 193 -10.53 17.57 5.49
CA LYS A 193 -11.51 18.18 6.36
C LYS A 193 -12.51 19.07 5.60
N GLU A 194 -12.01 19.87 4.67
CA GLU A 194 -12.81 20.84 3.91
C GLU A 194 -13.66 20.21 2.79
N GLU A 195 -13.46 18.91 2.55
CA GLU A 195 -14.15 18.20 1.46
C GLU A 195 -15.46 17.55 1.87
N TYR A 196 -15.82 17.57 3.17
CA TYR A 196 -17.12 17.08 3.67
C TYR A 196 -17.86 18.16 4.47
N ALA A 197 -19.16 18.27 4.26
CA ALA A 197 -19.95 19.36 4.85
C ALA A 197 -20.17 19.20 6.35
N ASN A 198 -20.31 17.96 6.84
CA ASN A 198 -20.63 17.67 8.24
C ASN A 198 -19.42 17.02 8.93
N ILE A 199 -18.67 17.83 9.67
CA ILE A 199 -17.43 17.41 10.33
C ILE A 199 -17.58 17.59 11.83
N LEU A 200 -17.17 16.58 12.59
CA LEU A 200 -16.88 16.70 14.00
C LEU A 200 -15.37 16.84 14.18
N ASP A 201 -14.94 18.01 14.61
CA ASP A 201 -13.52 18.33 14.84
C ASP A 201 -13.22 18.23 16.33
N LEU A 202 -12.41 17.24 16.70
CA LEU A 202 -12.01 17.01 18.08
C LEU A 202 -10.51 17.28 18.24
N SER A 203 -10.14 17.98 19.31
CA SER A 203 -8.73 18.06 19.70
C SER A 203 -8.19 16.68 20.06
N VAL A 204 -6.91 16.43 19.78
CA VAL A 204 -6.23 15.16 20.16
C VAL A 204 -6.29 14.90 21.67
N GLN A 205 -6.39 15.95 22.48
CA GLN A 205 -6.52 15.88 23.94
C GLN A 205 -7.96 15.66 24.43
N ASP A 206 -8.95 15.67 23.53
CA ASP A 206 -10.35 15.43 23.90
C ASP A 206 -10.55 13.94 24.21
N GLU A 207 -11.10 13.64 25.38
CA GLU A 207 -11.34 12.25 25.81
C GLU A 207 -12.26 11.48 24.86
N ARG A 208 -13.11 12.19 24.11
CA ARG A 208 -13.97 11.60 23.08
C ARG A 208 -13.20 10.95 21.94
N VAL A 209 -11.96 11.38 21.67
CA VAL A 209 -11.09 10.74 20.67
C VAL A 209 -10.80 9.28 21.06
N ILE A 210 -10.51 9.02 22.33
CA ILE A 210 -10.26 7.66 22.82
C ILE A 210 -11.54 6.81 22.73
N LYS A 211 -12.71 7.38 23.08
CA LYS A 211 -14.00 6.69 22.93
C LYS A 211 -14.27 6.35 21.45
N TYR A 212 -14.03 7.30 20.54
CA TYR A 212 -14.16 7.07 19.10
C TYR A 212 -13.28 5.92 18.62
N LEU A 213 -12.00 5.91 18.99
CA LEU A 213 -11.04 4.84 18.63
C LEU A 213 -11.43 3.47 19.19
N LYS A 214 -12.16 3.44 20.30
CA LYS A 214 -12.74 2.21 20.89
C LYS A 214 -14.05 1.79 20.24
N GLY A 215 -14.63 2.60 19.34
CA GLY A 215 -15.95 2.34 18.76
C GLY A 215 -17.12 2.62 19.70
N GLU A 216 -16.92 3.43 20.73
CA GLU A 216 -17.96 3.82 21.69
C GLU A 216 -18.81 4.97 21.14
N THR A 217 -20.04 5.10 21.66
CA THR A 217 -20.92 6.25 21.36
C THR A 217 -20.36 7.52 21.97
N LEU A 218 -20.38 8.60 21.19
CA LEU A 218 -19.95 9.92 21.64
C LEU A 218 -21.15 10.81 21.94
N ASP A 219 -21.10 11.51 23.07
CA ASP A 219 -21.94 12.65 23.34
C ASP A 219 -21.28 13.90 22.74
N VAL A 220 -21.97 14.55 21.82
CA VAL A 220 -21.48 15.71 21.08
C VAL A 220 -22.49 16.87 21.06
N GLU A 221 -23.47 16.85 21.96
CA GLU A 221 -24.53 17.88 22.02
C GLU A 221 -23.96 19.28 22.26
N ASP A 222 -22.80 19.39 22.91
CA ASP A 222 -22.06 20.63 23.14
C ASP A 222 -21.37 21.17 21.88
N LEU A 223 -21.12 20.33 20.87
CA LEU A 223 -20.37 20.68 19.67
C LEU A 223 -21.25 20.83 18.42
N VAL A 224 -22.41 20.19 18.41
CA VAL A 224 -23.28 20.10 17.23
C VAL A 224 -24.63 20.73 17.53
N SER A 225 -24.94 21.85 16.88
CA SER A 225 -26.21 22.57 17.05
C SER A 225 -27.39 21.96 16.31
N ARG A 226 -27.20 20.91 15.49
CA ARG A 226 -28.23 20.37 14.60
C ARG A 226 -28.40 18.87 14.79
N LYS A 227 -29.70 18.44 14.82
CA LYS A 227 -30.05 17.00 14.77
C LYS A 227 -30.02 16.49 13.33
N GLU A 228 -28.88 16.61 12.67
CA GLU A 228 -28.69 16.06 11.32
C GLU A 228 -28.08 14.66 11.42
N LYS A 229 -28.58 13.75 10.57
CA LYS A 229 -27.94 12.46 10.39
C LYS A 229 -26.66 12.68 9.60
N GLY A 230 -25.53 12.47 10.23
CA GLY A 230 -24.21 12.47 9.60
C GLY A 230 -23.72 11.06 9.30
N TRP A 231 -22.59 11.01 8.66
CA TRP A 231 -21.79 9.78 8.43
C TRP A 231 -20.54 9.82 9.28
#